data_86a8c90860234119ce8c0f7bb4b18134
#
_entry.id   86a8c90860234119ce8c0f7bb4b18134
#
_cell.length_a   1.000
_cell.length_b   1.000
_cell.length_c   1.000
_cell.angle_alpha   90.00
_cell.angle_beta   90.00
_cell.angle_gamma   90.00
#
_symmetry.space_group_name_H-M   'P 1'
#
loop_
_entity.id
_entity.type
_entity.pdbx_description
1 polymer ?
#
loop_
_entity_poly.entity_id
_entity_poly.type
_entity_poly.pdbx_seq_one_letter_code
_entity_poly.pdbx_strand_id
1 'polypeptide(L)'
;MTLYNEEDILLQLKSADPNLQKKAFEQIVSFYSEKLYRQIRKMVLSHDDANDLLQNTLIKAWMNIDLFRGDAKLSTWLYKIAVNESITFLNKQRAQNNISIDDNDTFLIDKLESDEYFDGDALQMKLQKAILTLPEKQKLVFNMRYYDEMPYEEISEILGTSVGALKASYHHAAKKIEEFLNHD
;
A
#
# COMPACT_ATOMS: atom_id res chain seq x y z
N MET A 1 27.83 3.43 5.72
CA MET A 1 26.42 3.48 5.29
C MET A 1 26.40 3.31 3.79
N THR A 2 26.12 2.11 3.29
CA THR A 2 26.12 1.85 1.83
C THR A 2 24.90 2.57 1.26
N LEU A 3 25.12 3.55 0.38
CA LEU A 3 24.04 4.23 -0.34
C LEU A 3 23.28 3.17 -1.15
N TYR A 4 21.93 3.16 -1.03
CA TYR A 4 21.07 2.30 -1.82
C TYR A 4 21.27 2.63 -3.31
N ASN A 5 21.76 1.68 -4.07
CA ASN A 5 21.92 1.79 -5.52
C ASN A 5 21.12 0.67 -6.20
N GLU A 6 20.00 1.04 -6.82
CA GLU A 6 19.08 0.08 -7.43
C GLU A 6 19.74 -0.71 -8.58
N GLU A 7 20.60 -0.07 -9.37
CA GLU A 7 21.29 -0.73 -10.49
C GLU A 7 22.23 -1.84 -9.99
N ASP A 8 23.03 -1.55 -8.96
CA ASP A 8 23.94 -2.54 -8.37
C ASP A 8 23.16 -3.69 -7.72
N ILE A 9 22.04 -3.39 -7.07
CA ILE A 9 21.17 -4.40 -6.47
C ILE A 9 20.59 -5.31 -7.55
N LEU A 10 20.09 -4.75 -8.66
CA LEU A 10 19.54 -5.53 -9.77
C LEU A 10 20.59 -6.41 -10.44
N LEU A 11 21.83 -5.93 -10.56
CA LEU A 11 22.95 -6.75 -11.06
C LEU A 11 23.25 -7.92 -10.11
N GLN A 12 23.29 -7.68 -8.80
CA GLN A 12 23.54 -8.72 -7.81
C GLN A 12 22.40 -9.76 -7.74
N LEU A 13 21.14 -9.34 -7.92
CA LEU A 13 19.98 -10.25 -8.00
C LEU A 13 20.03 -11.19 -9.19
N LYS A 14 20.64 -10.75 -10.30
CA LYS A 14 20.83 -11.56 -11.52
C LYS A 14 22.09 -12.43 -11.48
N SER A 15 22.89 -12.33 -10.42
CA SER A 15 24.10 -13.15 -10.23
C SER A 15 23.75 -14.62 -10.08
N ALA A 16 24.62 -15.50 -10.56
CA ALA A 16 24.55 -16.94 -10.28
C ALA A 16 24.96 -17.32 -8.84
N ASP A 17 25.52 -16.36 -8.08
CA ASP A 17 25.93 -16.57 -6.68
C ASP A 17 24.75 -16.33 -5.73
N PRO A 18 24.24 -17.38 -5.03
CA PRO A 18 23.12 -17.24 -4.09
C PRO A 18 23.42 -16.27 -2.94
N ASN A 19 24.69 -16.12 -2.54
CA ASN A 19 25.06 -15.22 -1.45
C ASN A 19 24.92 -13.74 -1.89
N LEU A 20 25.24 -13.43 -3.15
CA LEU A 20 25.05 -12.09 -3.71
C LEU A 20 23.56 -11.78 -3.86
N GLN A 21 22.78 -12.72 -4.35
CA GLN A 21 21.32 -12.57 -4.45
C GLN A 21 20.70 -12.29 -3.08
N LYS A 22 21.09 -13.07 -2.05
CA LYS A 22 20.60 -12.89 -0.69
C LYS A 22 20.94 -11.50 -0.13
N LYS A 23 22.20 -11.07 -0.28
CA LYS A 23 22.64 -9.74 0.18
C LYS A 23 21.89 -8.61 -0.53
N ALA A 24 21.69 -8.74 -1.83
CA ALA A 24 20.91 -7.77 -2.60
C ALA A 24 19.46 -7.68 -2.09
N PHE A 25 18.84 -8.83 -1.82
CA PHE A 25 17.47 -8.85 -1.30
C PHE A 25 17.39 -8.30 0.14
N GLU A 26 18.37 -8.55 0.99
CA GLU A 26 18.46 -7.95 2.34
C GLU A 26 18.52 -6.41 2.27
N GLN A 27 19.20 -5.84 1.27
CA GLN A 27 19.20 -4.39 1.03
C GLN A 27 17.83 -3.89 0.59
N ILE A 28 17.11 -4.63 -0.27
CA ILE A 28 15.73 -4.32 -0.67
C ILE A 28 14.83 -4.32 0.55
N VAL A 29 14.88 -5.36 1.38
CA VAL A 29 14.10 -5.45 2.62
C VAL A 29 14.38 -4.26 3.51
N SER A 30 15.65 -3.95 3.77
CA SER A 30 16.05 -2.83 4.62
C SER A 30 15.54 -1.48 4.11
N PHE A 31 15.51 -1.27 2.80
CA PHE A 31 15.14 0.01 2.20
C PHE A 31 13.61 0.18 2.03
N TYR A 32 12.90 -0.90 1.70
CA TYR A 32 11.47 -0.82 1.34
C TYR A 32 10.52 -1.23 2.46
N SER A 33 10.94 -1.99 3.50
CA SER A 33 10.02 -2.52 4.51
C SER A 33 9.16 -1.45 5.17
N GLU A 34 9.74 -0.33 5.59
CA GLU A 34 8.98 0.74 6.25
C GLU A 34 7.97 1.40 5.31
N LYS A 35 8.35 1.60 4.04
CA LYS A 35 7.46 2.20 3.03
C LYS A 35 6.30 1.27 2.70
N LEU A 36 6.58 -0.02 2.48
CA LEU A 36 5.57 -1.05 2.22
C LEU A 36 4.65 -1.23 3.43
N TYR A 37 5.22 -1.28 4.65
CA TYR A 37 4.43 -1.34 5.87
C TYR A 37 3.45 -0.19 5.97
N ARG A 38 3.90 1.06 5.78
CA ARG A 38 3.02 2.24 5.83
C ARG A 38 1.89 2.16 4.82
N GLN A 39 2.17 1.71 3.60
CA GLN A 39 1.15 1.52 2.57
C GLN A 39 0.13 0.44 2.96
N ILE A 40 0.60 -0.73 3.39
CA ILE A 40 -0.26 -1.82 3.85
C ILE A 40 -1.09 -1.38 5.06
N ARG A 41 -0.47 -0.71 6.03
CA ARG A 41 -1.10 -0.23 7.26
C ARG A 41 -2.28 0.69 7.00
N LYS A 42 -2.17 1.60 6.01
CA LYS A 42 -3.27 2.47 5.57
C LYS A 42 -4.44 1.71 4.95
N MET A 43 -4.18 0.52 4.40
CA MET A 43 -5.22 -0.31 3.78
C MET A 43 -5.95 -1.18 4.81
N VAL A 44 -5.21 -1.83 5.71
CA VAL A 44 -5.77 -2.86 6.61
C VAL A 44 -6.06 -2.36 8.03
N LEU A 45 -5.53 -1.21 8.44
CA LEU A 45 -5.73 -0.51 9.72
C LEU A 45 -5.29 -1.26 10.98
N SER A 46 -4.86 -2.50 10.88
CA SER A 46 -4.35 -3.31 12.00
C SER A 46 -2.85 -3.41 11.92
N HIS A 47 -2.17 -3.17 13.05
CA HIS A 47 -0.72 -3.29 13.14
C HIS A 47 -0.25 -4.72 12.86
N ASP A 48 -0.91 -5.70 13.48
CA ASP A 48 -0.54 -7.10 13.34
C ASP A 48 -0.81 -7.61 11.92
N ASP A 49 -1.98 -7.31 11.36
CA ASP A 49 -2.30 -7.66 9.96
C ASP A 49 -1.31 -7.03 8.98
N ALA A 50 -0.91 -5.77 9.23
CA ALA A 50 0.05 -5.08 8.36
C ALA A 50 1.44 -5.71 8.41
N ASN A 51 1.90 -6.15 9.58
CA ASN A 51 3.16 -6.88 9.74
C ASN A 51 3.14 -8.24 9.03
N ASP A 52 2.05 -9.00 9.19
CA ASP A 52 1.88 -10.28 8.52
C ASP A 52 1.85 -10.14 7.00
N LEU A 53 1.14 -9.13 6.50
CA LEU A 53 1.07 -8.84 5.07
C LEU A 53 2.40 -8.33 4.50
N LEU A 54 3.16 -7.54 5.28
CA LEU A 54 4.51 -7.15 4.90
C LEU A 54 5.41 -8.37 4.72
N GLN A 55 5.42 -9.29 5.69
CA GLN A 55 6.19 -10.53 5.60
C GLN A 55 5.77 -11.34 4.37
N ASN A 56 4.47 -11.54 4.15
CA ASN A 56 3.95 -12.26 2.99
C ASN A 56 4.36 -11.59 1.67
N THR A 57 4.32 -10.25 1.62
CA THR A 57 4.75 -9.45 0.47
C THR A 57 6.22 -9.71 0.15
N LEU A 58 7.08 -9.65 1.17
CA LEU A 58 8.53 -9.86 1.01
C LEU A 58 8.86 -11.30 0.63
N ILE A 59 8.16 -12.29 1.21
CA ILE A 59 8.32 -13.70 0.82
C ILE A 59 7.91 -13.89 -0.65
N LYS A 60 6.77 -13.34 -1.07
CA LYS A 60 6.34 -13.42 -2.48
C LYS A 60 7.29 -12.69 -3.42
N ALA A 61 7.82 -11.55 -3.00
CA ALA A 61 8.84 -10.84 -3.77
C ALA A 61 10.10 -11.71 -3.94
N TRP A 62 10.60 -12.32 -2.87
CA TRP A 62 11.74 -13.25 -2.94
C TRP A 62 11.48 -14.43 -3.88
N MET A 63 10.34 -15.10 -3.73
CA MET A 63 9.98 -16.26 -4.54
C MET A 63 9.80 -15.95 -6.04
N ASN A 64 9.51 -14.69 -6.36
CA ASN A 64 9.25 -14.26 -7.74
C ASN A 64 10.32 -13.28 -8.28
N ILE A 65 11.44 -13.14 -7.58
CA ILE A 65 12.47 -12.18 -7.96
C ILE A 65 13.06 -12.45 -9.36
N ASP A 66 13.13 -13.71 -9.76
CA ASP A 66 13.59 -14.13 -11.09
C ASP A 66 12.62 -13.71 -12.20
N LEU A 67 11.36 -13.44 -11.88
CA LEU A 67 10.35 -12.94 -12.81
C LEU A 67 10.40 -11.42 -12.97
N PHE A 68 11.13 -10.73 -12.13
CA PHE A 68 11.33 -9.29 -12.24
C PHE A 68 12.26 -8.97 -13.43
N ARG A 69 11.66 -8.47 -14.51
CA ARG A 69 12.39 -8.20 -15.77
C ARG A 69 13.09 -6.84 -15.80
N GLY A 70 12.72 -5.92 -14.89
CA GLY A 70 13.20 -4.54 -14.91
C GLY A 70 12.44 -3.61 -15.88
N ASP A 71 11.27 -4.05 -16.39
CA ASP A 71 10.41 -3.23 -17.24
C ASP A 71 9.77 -2.07 -16.47
N ALA A 72 9.59 -2.24 -15.17
CA ALA A 72 9.13 -1.23 -14.21
C ALA A 72 10.20 -1.02 -13.13
N LYS A 73 10.08 0.07 -12.35
CA LYS A 73 10.92 0.27 -11.16
C LYS A 73 10.68 -0.86 -10.16
N LEU A 74 11.71 -1.23 -9.43
CA LEU A 74 11.61 -2.24 -8.36
C LEU A 74 10.56 -1.85 -7.32
N SER A 75 10.51 -0.57 -6.94
CA SER A 75 9.48 -0.02 -6.04
C SER A 75 8.07 -0.30 -6.54
N THR A 76 7.77 0.03 -7.80
CA THR A 76 6.46 -0.19 -8.43
C THR A 76 6.05 -1.67 -8.37
N TRP A 77 6.98 -2.57 -8.66
CA TRP A 77 6.75 -4.00 -8.60
C TRP A 77 6.44 -4.49 -7.17
N LEU A 78 7.21 -4.03 -6.18
CA LEU A 78 6.98 -4.35 -4.76
C LEU A 78 5.64 -3.80 -4.25
N TYR A 79 5.32 -2.54 -4.58
CA TYR A 79 4.02 -1.95 -4.22
C TYR A 79 2.85 -2.71 -4.84
N LYS A 80 2.99 -3.17 -6.09
CA LYS A 80 1.95 -3.98 -6.74
C LYS A 80 1.69 -5.30 -6.00
N ILE A 81 2.74 -5.97 -5.52
CA ILE A 81 2.59 -7.17 -4.69
C ILE A 81 1.87 -6.82 -3.38
N ALA A 82 2.33 -5.78 -2.67
CA ALA A 82 1.76 -5.37 -1.39
C ALA A 82 0.27 -4.99 -1.49
N VAL A 83 -0.10 -4.22 -2.51
CA VAL A 83 -1.49 -3.83 -2.76
C VAL A 83 -2.37 -5.04 -3.06
N ASN A 84 -1.91 -5.96 -3.92
CA ASN A 84 -2.66 -7.17 -4.25
C ASN A 84 -2.86 -8.08 -3.03
N GLU A 85 -1.83 -8.25 -2.19
CA GLU A 85 -1.95 -9.00 -0.94
C GLU A 85 -2.95 -8.36 0.01
N SER A 86 -2.89 -7.04 0.16
CA SER A 86 -3.81 -6.31 1.03
C SER A 86 -5.26 -6.38 0.55
N ILE A 87 -5.51 -6.23 -0.75
CA ILE A 87 -6.85 -6.37 -1.34
C ILE A 87 -7.38 -7.81 -1.13
N THR A 88 -6.55 -8.81 -1.39
CA THR A 88 -6.92 -10.22 -1.19
C THR A 88 -7.29 -10.50 0.27
N PHE A 89 -6.50 -9.99 1.20
CA PHE A 89 -6.74 -10.09 2.64
C PHE A 89 -8.07 -9.43 3.04
N LEU A 90 -8.30 -8.18 2.61
CA LEU A 90 -9.53 -7.44 2.93
C LEU A 90 -10.78 -8.15 2.38
N ASN A 91 -10.72 -8.67 1.16
CA ASN A 91 -11.82 -9.43 0.57
C ASN A 91 -12.11 -10.71 1.35
N LYS A 92 -11.07 -11.43 1.79
CA LYS A 92 -11.22 -12.62 2.63
C LYS A 92 -11.83 -12.27 3.99
N GLN A 93 -11.36 -11.19 4.62
CA GLN A 93 -11.86 -10.74 5.92
C GLN A 93 -13.35 -10.34 5.84
N ARG A 94 -13.77 -9.63 4.78
CA ARG A 94 -15.18 -9.29 4.54
C ARG A 94 -16.04 -10.54 4.39
N ALA A 95 -15.60 -11.51 3.60
CA ALA A 95 -16.31 -12.76 3.39
C ALA A 95 -16.46 -13.58 4.68
N GLN A 96 -15.43 -13.64 5.51
CA GLN A 96 -15.45 -14.36 6.78
C GLN A 96 -16.38 -13.73 7.82
N ASN A 97 -16.46 -12.41 7.85
CA ASN A 97 -17.28 -11.66 8.82
C ASN A 97 -18.71 -11.38 8.32
N ASN A 98 -19.08 -11.88 7.13
CA ASN A 98 -20.37 -11.60 6.48
C ASN A 98 -20.70 -10.10 6.40
N ILE A 99 -19.67 -9.26 6.22
CA ILE A 99 -19.83 -7.80 6.17
C ILE A 99 -20.34 -7.44 4.79
N SER A 100 -21.49 -6.75 4.72
CA SER A 100 -22.00 -6.20 3.48
C SER A 100 -21.10 -5.06 2.97
N ILE A 101 -21.20 -4.73 1.69
CA ILE A 101 -20.44 -3.61 1.11
C ILE A 101 -20.81 -2.30 1.81
N ASP A 102 -22.08 -2.15 2.19
CA ASP A 102 -22.61 -0.94 2.83
C ASP A 102 -22.16 -0.80 4.30
N ASP A 103 -21.89 -1.91 5.00
CA ASP A 103 -21.46 -1.92 6.41
C ASP A 103 -19.92 -1.87 6.57
N ASN A 104 -19.19 -1.95 5.47
CA ASN A 104 -17.72 -2.02 5.49
C ASN A 104 -17.08 -0.74 6.06
N ASP A 105 -17.67 0.41 5.81
CA ASP A 105 -17.15 1.69 6.29
C ASP A 105 -17.26 1.80 7.81
N THR A 106 -18.38 1.38 8.38
CA THR A 106 -18.57 1.33 9.83
C THR A 106 -17.56 0.39 10.49
N PHE A 107 -17.38 -0.80 9.95
CA PHE A 107 -16.39 -1.78 10.45
C PHE A 107 -14.95 -1.23 10.42
N LEU A 108 -14.57 -0.52 9.36
CA LEU A 108 -13.24 0.07 9.25
C LEU A 108 -13.05 1.25 10.20
N ILE A 109 -14.10 2.05 10.42
CA ILE A 109 -14.07 3.17 11.37
C ILE A 109 -13.93 2.66 12.81
N ASP A 110 -14.69 1.64 13.20
CA ASP A 110 -14.58 1.01 14.52
C ASP A 110 -13.16 0.43 14.74
N LYS A 111 -12.59 -0.18 13.71
CA LYS A 111 -11.23 -0.71 13.73
C LYS A 111 -10.18 0.40 13.90
N LEU A 112 -10.38 1.55 13.25
CA LEU A 112 -9.51 2.72 13.40
C LEU A 112 -9.62 3.32 14.81
N GLU A 113 -10.82 3.45 15.36
CA GLU A 113 -11.04 4.02 16.71
C GLU A 113 -10.47 3.15 17.83
N SER A 114 -10.42 1.84 17.62
CA SER A 114 -9.84 0.88 18.55
C SER A 114 -8.34 0.65 18.39
N ASP A 115 -7.71 1.36 17.45
CA ASP A 115 -6.30 1.18 17.12
C ASP A 115 -5.37 1.87 18.13
N GLU A 116 -4.75 1.11 19.02
CA GLU A 116 -3.78 1.58 20.01
C GLU A 116 -2.50 2.17 19.40
N TYR A 117 -2.22 1.88 18.13
CA TYR A 117 -1.04 2.38 17.39
C TYR A 117 -1.35 3.61 16.54
N PHE A 118 -2.56 4.16 16.63
CA PHE A 118 -2.89 5.40 15.96
C PHE A 118 -2.31 6.59 16.74
N ASP A 119 -1.28 7.22 16.21
CA ASP A 119 -0.60 8.38 16.78
C ASP A 119 -0.98 9.66 16.02
N GLY A 120 -2.25 10.02 16.06
CA GLY A 120 -2.78 11.20 15.38
C GLY A 120 -3.65 12.06 16.28
N ASP A 121 -3.69 13.36 16.00
CA ASP A 121 -4.61 14.28 16.66
C ASP A 121 -6.06 14.11 16.16
N ALA A 122 -7.01 14.87 16.74
CA ALA A 122 -8.42 14.80 16.39
C ALA A 122 -8.69 15.13 14.90
N LEU A 123 -7.90 16.03 14.30
CA LEU A 123 -8.04 16.38 12.90
C LEU A 123 -7.54 15.25 12.00
N GLN A 124 -6.44 14.62 12.35
CA GLN A 124 -5.90 13.46 11.64
C GLN A 124 -6.87 12.27 11.74
N MET A 125 -7.47 12.04 12.91
CA MET A 125 -8.53 11.03 13.09
C MET A 125 -9.72 11.33 12.18
N LYS A 126 -10.20 12.58 12.14
CA LYS A 126 -11.30 13.00 11.27
C LYS A 126 -10.96 12.79 9.78
N LEU A 127 -9.74 13.13 9.36
CA LEU A 127 -9.26 12.88 8.00
C LEU A 127 -9.24 11.38 7.66
N GLN A 128 -8.73 10.54 8.56
CA GLN A 128 -8.72 9.08 8.34
C GLN A 128 -10.14 8.52 8.20
N LYS A 129 -11.07 8.96 9.05
CA LYS A 129 -12.50 8.58 8.92
C LYS A 129 -13.06 8.99 7.55
N ALA A 130 -12.79 10.22 7.10
CA ALA A 130 -13.22 10.68 5.78
C ALA A 130 -12.66 9.80 4.65
N ILE A 131 -11.38 9.41 4.73
CA ILE A 131 -10.74 8.52 3.74
C ILE A 131 -11.42 7.14 3.75
N LEU A 132 -11.79 6.61 4.92
CA LEU A 132 -12.44 5.30 5.03
C LEU A 132 -13.82 5.24 4.36
N THR A 133 -14.55 6.36 4.27
CA THR A 133 -15.83 6.45 3.56
C THR A 133 -15.71 6.48 2.03
N LEU A 134 -14.49 6.56 1.50
CA LEU A 134 -14.28 6.56 0.05
C LEU A 134 -14.44 5.16 -0.53
N PRO A 135 -14.96 5.03 -1.77
CA PRO A 135 -14.87 3.81 -2.52
C PRO A 135 -13.43 3.30 -2.59
N GLU A 136 -13.23 1.98 -2.55
CA GLU A 136 -11.92 1.34 -2.43
C GLU A 136 -10.88 1.89 -3.41
N LYS A 137 -11.26 2.05 -4.69
CA LYS A 137 -10.36 2.59 -5.71
C LYS A 137 -9.97 4.06 -5.45
N GLN A 138 -10.92 4.89 -5.01
CA GLN A 138 -10.63 6.29 -4.66
C GLN A 138 -9.72 6.39 -3.44
N LYS A 139 -9.95 5.52 -2.44
CA LYS A 139 -9.12 5.39 -1.23
C LYS A 139 -7.67 5.04 -1.58
N LEU A 140 -7.46 4.03 -2.42
CA LEU A 140 -6.13 3.62 -2.88
C LEU A 140 -5.41 4.76 -3.60
N VAL A 141 -6.07 5.37 -4.57
CA VAL A 141 -5.48 6.48 -5.35
C VAL A 141 -5.16 7.67 -4.46
N PHE A 142 -6.06 8.02 -3.53
CA PHE A 142 -5.83 9.10 -2.58
C PHE A 142 -4.62 8.83 -1.69
N ASN A 143 -4.54 7.65 -1.08
CA ASN A 143 -3.42 7.28 -0.21
C ASN A 143 -2.09 7.31 -0.94
N MET A 144 -2.01 6.70 -2.13
CA MET A 144 -0.78 6.69 -2.93
C MET A 144 -0.35 8.09 -3.37
N ARG A 145 -1.31 8.95 -3.74
CA ARG A 145 -0.99 10.29 -4.22
C ARG A 145 -0.70 11.28 -3.11
N TYR A 146 -1.49 11.26 -2.03
CA TYR A 146 -1.42 12.23 -0.93
C TYR A 146 -0.30 11.90 0.06
N TYR A 147 -0.24 10.66 0.55
CA TYR A 147 0.74 10.28 1.57
C TYR A 147 2.07 9.81 1.00
N ASP A 148 2.04 9.09 -0.11
CA ASP A 148 3.25 8.51 -0.71
C ASP A 148 3.81 9.39 -1.84
N GLU A 149 3.12 10.52 -2.16
CA GLU A 149 3.49 11.48 -3.21
C GLU A 149 3.80 10.82 -4.56
N MET A 150 3.22 9.63 -4.79
CA MET A 150 3.50 8.79 -5.93
C MET A 150 3.02 9.45 -7.24
N PRO A 151 3.83 9.49 -8.31
CA PRO A 151 3.40 9.96 -9.62
C PRO A 151 2.24 9.14 -10.18
N TYR A 152 1.32 9.76 -10.92
CA TYR A 152 0.17 9.05 -11.51
C TYR A 152 0.58 7.93 -12.47
N GLU A 153 1.72 8.07 -13.13
CA GLU A 153 2.30 7.06 -14.02
C GLU A 153 2.63 5.78 -13.23
N GLU A 154 3.24 5.90 -12.05
CA GLU A 154 3.54 4.76 -11.17
C GLU A 154 2.26 4.14 -10.59
N ILE A 155 1.30 4.96 -10.16
CA ILE A 155 0.00 4.48 -9.70
C ILE A 155 -0.73 3.73 -10.82
N SER A 156 -0.62 4.21 -12.06
CA SER A 156 -1.18 3.57 -13.26
C SER A 156 -0.60 2.16 -13.48
N GLU A 157 0.69 2.00 -13.31
CA GLU A 157 1.36 0.69 -13.43
C GLU A 157 0.93 -0.27 -12.31
N ILE A 158 0.77 0.24 -11.07
CA ILE A 158 0.35 -0.57 -9.91
C ILE A 158 -1.11 -1.03 -10.06
N LEU A 159 -2.02 -0.10 -10.37
CA LEU A 159 -3.46 -0.34 -10.36
C LEU A 159 -4.04 -0.78 -11.72
N GLY A 160 -3.26 -0.73 -12.80
CA GLY A 160 -3.72 -1.04 -14.15
C GLY A 160 -4.81 -0.07 -14.64
N THR A 161 -4.75 1.20 -14.24
CA THR A 161 -5.77 2.23 -14.51
C THR A 161 -5.12 3.41 -15.21
N SER A 162 -5.78 3.99 -16.23
CA SER A 162 -5.22 5.12 -16.97
C SER A 162 -4.99 6.36 -16.07
N VAL A 163 -3.97 7.13 -16.39
CA VAL A 163 -3.61 8.37 -15.67
C VAL A 163 -4.80 9.35 -15.61
N GLY A 164 -5.57 9.47 -16.70
CA GLY A 164 -6.76 10.33 -16.72
C GLY A 164 -7.82 9.88 -15.71
N ALA A 165 -8.10 8.57 -15.63
CA ALA A 165 -9.03 8.01 -14.66
C ALA A 165 -8.54 8.15 -13.21
N LEU A 166 -7.22 8.05 -12.98
CA LEU A 166 -6.61 8.27 -11.67
C LEU A 166 -6.74 9.72 -11.21
N LYS A 167 -6.48 10.68 -12.08
CA LYS A 167 -6.68 12.12 -11.80
C LYS A 167 -8.13 12.43 -11.44
N ALA A 168 -9.10 11.88 -12.19
CA ALA A 168 -10.51 12.00 -11.88
C ALA A 168 -10.86 11.36 -10.52
N SER A 169 -10.35 10.15 -10.24
CA SER A 169 -10.55 9.46 -8.96
C SER A 169 -10.00 10.25 -7.77
N TYR A 170 -8.80 10.83 -7.92
CA TYR A 170 -8.20 11.67 -6.89
C TYR A 170 -9.01 12.94 -6.63
N HIS A 171 -9.45 13.63 -7.71
CA HIS A 171 -10.28 14.82 -7.60
C HIS A 171 -11.60 14.54 -6.87
N HIS A 172 -12.28 13.45 -7.22
CA HIS A 172 -13.51 13.04 -6.54
C HIS A 172 -13.28 12.66 -5.08
N ALA A 173 -12.17 11.98 -4.78
CA ALA A 173 -11.78 11.64 -3.41
C ALA A 173 -11.55 12.90 -2.58
N ALA A 174 -10.73 13.84 -3.07
CA ALA A 174 -10.43 15.09 -2.40
C ALA A 174 -11.70 15.92 -2.09
N LYS A 175 -12.62 16.02 -3.08
CA LYS A 175 -13.91 16.71 -2.90
C LYS A 175 -14.76 16.06 -1.80
N LYS A 176 -14.89 14.74 -1.80
CA LYS A 176 -15.66 14.03 -0.75
C LYS A 176 -15.05 14.20 0.63
N ILE A 177 -13.72 14.17 0.73
CA ILE A 177 -13.02 14.42 1.99
C ILE A 177 -13.28 15.85 2.48
N GLU A 178 -13.19 16.84 1.59
CA GLU A 178 -13.49 18.24 1.91
C GLU A 178 -14.93 18.40 2.42
N GLU A 179 -15.90 17.81 1.73
CA GLU A 179 -17.30 17.79 2.15
C GLU A 179 -17.47 17.15 3.54
N PHE A 180 -16.84 16.01 3.79
CA PHE A 180 -16.88 15.34 5.10
C PHE A 180 -16.26 16.18 6.21
N LEU A 181 -15.14 16.86 5.96
CA LEU A 181 -14.46 17.69 6.95
C LEU A 181 -15.24 18.97 7.29
N ASN A 182 -16.04 19.49 6.34
CA ASN A 182 -16.84 20.70 6.51
C ASN A 182 -18.24 20.44 7.08
N HIS A 183 -18.69 19.18 7.14
CA HIS A 183 -19.95 18.80 7.76
C HIS A 183 -19.70 18.47 9.25
N ASP A 184 -19.95 19.47 10.10
CA ASP A 184 -20.18 19.38 11.56
C ASP A 184 -21.38 20.20 11.94
#